data_3f792e64ee9b5465ab780fdda0fbbb79
#
_entry.id   3f792e64ee9b5465ab780fdda0fbbb79
#
_cell.length_a   1.000
_cell.length_b   1.000
_cell.length_c   1.000
_cell.angle_alpha   90.00
_cell.angle_beta   90.00
_cell.angle_gamma   90.00
#
_symmetry.space_group_name_H-M   'P 1'
#
loop_
_entity.id
_entity.type
_entity.pdbx_description
1 polymer ?
#
loop_
_entity_poly.entity_id
_entity_poly.type
_entity_poly.pdbx_seq_one_letter_code
_entity_poly.pdbx_strand_id
1 'polypeptide(L)'
;MDCYVRTQTWISPAPGINEPTANDPEMDPDYNFTEKTLEIFKDPVVLRDYRVAIMDRRIENFKRAIADSDVQKKAQEMFRKSMTDRLGDSEKGRRAAEFLLPSFPVGCRRQTPGPGFLEAITQDNVEMRWDDVQSVTEKGIVTRSGQVKEYDVIVCATGFDTSFKPSFPVVGRNGVNLAEKWTNDLPKAYFGFLVPDMPNYFTFIGPNSPISNGSLVLGVQATAIYVYKWLEKLQTESIRSFEVRNDVNEEYNQHMQKYLERTVWTKGCRSWYKRGTIDGPVVAIYGGKFLLSMRHY
;
A
#
# COMPACT_ATOMS: atom_id res chain seq x y z
N MET A 1 14.72 11.14 21.99
CA MET A 1 14.61 10.79 20.55
C MET A 1 13.68 11.78 19.89
N ASP A 2 14.05 12.34 18.72
CA ASP A 2 13.16 13.19 17.94
C ASP A 2 12.63 12.43 16.75
N CYS A 3 11.33 12.54 16.50
CA CYS A 3 10.65 11.91 15.40
C CYS A 3 10.14 12.97 14.42
N TYR A 4 10.77 13.08 13.26
CA TYR A 4 10.37 14.03 12.21
C TYR A 4 9.27 13.43 11.33
N VAL A 5 8.09 14.05 11.34
CA VAL A 5 6.91 13.56 10.63
C VAL A 5 6.39 14.62 9.68
N ARG A 6 6.25 14.28 8.39
CA ARG A 6 5.79 15.21 7.34
C ARG A 6 4.29 15.28 7.17
N THR A 7 3.61 14.16 7.40
CA THR A 7 2.17 14.04 7.09
C THR A 7 1.47 13.14 8.09
N GLN A 8 0.23 13.47 8.35
CA GLN A 8 -0.69 12.66 9.15
C GLN A 8 -0.80 11.23 8.60
N THR A 9 -1.05 10.26 9.47
CA THR A 9 -1.27 8.88 9.08
C THR A 9 -2.24 8.17 10.01
N TRP A 10 -3.08 7.30 9.46
CA TRP A 10 -3.91 6.42 10.26
C TRP A 10 -3.07 5.27 10.82
N ILE A 11 -3.05 5.17 12.14
CA ILE A 11 -2.45 4.01 12.84
C ILE A 11 -3.57 3.00 13.09
N SER A 12 -3.38 1.79 12.60
CA SER A 12 -4.36 0.72 12.77
C SER A 12 -4.53 0.32 14.24
N PRO A 13 -5.77 0.13 14.72
CA PRO A 13 -6.01 -0.35 16.07
C PRO A 13 -5.46 -1.77 16.31
N ALA A 14 -5.34 -2.56 15.27
CA ALA A 14 -4.74 -3.90 15.33
C ALA A 14 -3.86 -4.14 14.09
N PRO A 15 -2.83 -5.00 14.18
CA PRO A 15 -1.95 -5.31 13.05
C PRO A 15 -2.71 -6.03 11.94
N GLY A 16 -3.28 -5.27 11.01
CA GLY A 16 -3.77 -5.74 9.71
C GLY A 16 -4.87 -6.80 9.70
N ILE A 17 -5.37 -7.19 10.84
CA ILE A 17 -6.45 -8.16 11.03
C ILE A 17 -7.64 -7.39 11.60
N ASN A 18 -8.81 -7.66 11.05
CA ASN A 18 -10.06 -7.13 11.58
C ASN A 18 -10.24 -7.55 13.03
N GLU A 19 -11.20 -6.89 13.73
CA GLU A 19 -11.56 -7.29 15.08
C GLU A 19 -11.64 -8.82 15.21
N PRO A 20 -10.99 -9.40 16.23
CA PRO A 20 -11.07 -10.84 16.48
C PRO A 20 -12.53 -11.24 16.58
N THR A 21 -12.93 -12.25 15.85
CA THR A 21 -14.24 -12.86 16.02
C THR A 21 -14.17 -13.99 17.04
N ALA A 22 -15.31 -14.42 17.58
CA ALA A 22 -15.37 -15.54 18.52
C ALA A 22 -14.75 -16.84 17.98
N ASN A 23 -14.58 -16.94 16.66
CA ASN A 23 -14.01 -18.09 15.96
C ASN A 23 -12.55 -17.87 15.54
N ASP A 24 -11.93 -16.75 15.91
CA ASP A 24 -10.52 -16.55 15.59
C ASP A 24 -9.64 -17.33 16.55
N PRO A 25 -8.51 -17.85 16.05
CA PRO A 25 -7.57 -18.57 16.90
C PRO A 25 -7.04 -17.68 18.01
N GLU A 26 -6.81 -18.29 19.15
CA GLU A 26 -6.25 -17.62 20.31
C GLU A 26 -4.83 -17.12 20.02
N MET A 27 -4.59 -15.84 20.32
CA MET A 27 -3.29 -15.18 20.18
C MET A 27 -2.86 -14.60 21.52
N ASP A 28 -1.54 -14.48 21.69
CA ASP A 28 -0.96 -13.74 22.80
C ASP A 28 -1.09 -12.21 22.61
N PRO A 29 -0.79 -11.40 23.63
CA PRO A 29 -0.82 -9.93 23.52
C PRO A 29 0.10 -9.35 22.43
N ASP A 30 1.13 -10.08 22.02
CA ASP A 30 2.06 -9.69 20.96
C ASP A 30 1.62 -10.21 19.57
N TYR A 31 0.38 -10.71 19.48
CA TYR A 31 -0.26 -11.25 18.27
C TYR A 31 0.42 -12.52 17.70
N ASN A 32 1.13 -13.29 18.52
CA ASN A 32 1.58 -14.62 18.14
C ASN A 32 0.49 -15.66 18.43
N PHE A 33 0.41 -16.69 17.61
CA PHE A 33 -0.49 -17.81 17.89
C PHE A 33 -0.03 -18.56 19.15
N THR A 34 -0.98 -18.87 20.02
CA THR A 34 -0.69 -19.72 21.19
C THR A 34 -0.27 -21.12 20.75
N GLU A 35 0.43 -21.85 21.64
CA GLU A 35 0.82 -23.24 21.38
C GLU A 35 -0.38 -24.11 21.02
N LYS A 36 -1.51 -23.91 21.69
CA LYS A 36 -2.78 -24.60 21.40
C LYS A 36 -3.25 -24.33 19.97
N THR A 37 -3.17 -23.10 19.50
CA THR A 37 -3.52 -22.74 18.12
C THR A 37 -2.56 -23.36 17.12
N LEU A 38 -1.27 -23.35 17.41
CA LEU A 38 -0.24 -23.97 16.55
C LEU A 38 -0.46 -25.48 16.43
N GLU A 39 -0.88 -26.16 17.51
CA GLU A 39 -1.22 -27.59 17.47
C GLU A 39 -2.43 -27.86 16.56
N ILE A 40 -3.49 -27.07 16.66
CA ILE A 40 -4.66 -27.17 15.78
C ILE A 40 -4.27 -26.97 14.31
N PHE A 41 -3.36 -26.04 14.01
CA PHE A 41 -2.91 -25.74 12.65
C PHE A 41 -1.99 -26.81 12.03
N LYS A 42 -1.60 -27.84 12.77
CA LYS A 42 -0.94 -29.03 12.18
C LYS A 42 -1.89 -29.79 11.25
N ASP A 43 -3.21 -29.67 11.45
CA ASP A 43 -4.18 -30.16 10.48
C ASP A 43 -4.23 -29.23 9.25
N PRO A 44 -3.82 -29.69 8.06
CA PRO A 44 -3.76 -28.87 6.86
C PRO A 44 -5.14 -28.37 6.39
N VAL A 45 -6.21 -29.08 6.73
CA VAL A 45 -7.59 -28.68 6.39
C VAL A 45 -8.00 -27.50 7.24
N VAL A 46 -7.78 -27.56 8.54
CA VAL A 46 -8.09 -26.47 9.48
C VAL A 46 -7.29 -25.23 9.13
N LEU A 47 -5.99 -25.35 8.87
CA LEU A 47 -5.13 -24.24 8.47
C LEU A 47 -5.58 -23.61 7.15
N ARG A 48 -5.98 -24.44 6.16
CA ARG A 48 -6.52 -23.95 4.89
C ARG A 48 -7.81 -23.16 5.11
N ASP A 49 -8.74 -23.69 5.86
CA ASP A 49 -10.05 -23.09 6.09
C ASP A 49 -9.91 -21.76 6.87
N TYR A 50 -9.01 -21.70 7.83
CA TYR A 50 -8.63 -20.43 8.49
C TYR A 50 -8.08 -19.40 7.51
N ARG A 51 -7.16 -19.79 6.61
CA ARG A 51 -6.61 -18.88 5.58
C ARG A 51 -7.67 -18.39 4.61
N VAL A 52 -8.61 -19.25 4.21
CA VAL A 52 -9.75 -18.86 3.37
C VAL A 52 -10.62 -17.85 4.09
N ALA A 53 -10.98 -18.08 5.34
CA ALA A 53 -11.79 -17.14 6.13
C ALA A 53 -11.13 -15.76 6.28
N ILE A 54 -9.81 -15.70 6.49
CA ILE A 54 -9.07 -14.42 6.49
C ILE A 54 -9.15 -13.74 5.13
N MET A 55 -9.01 -14.50 4.05
CA MET A 55 -9.06 -13.93 2.71
C MET A 55 -10.43 -13.35 2.40
N ASP A 56 -11.50 -14.06 2.72
CA ASP A 56 -12.88 -13.62 2.50
C ASP A 56 -13.16 -12.33 3.27
N ARG A 57 -12.77 -12.26 4.54
CA ARG A 57 -12.87 -11.04 5.34
C ARG A 57 -12.11 -9.86 4.71
N ARG A 58 -10.90 -10.09 4.19
CA ARG A 58 -10.12 -9.05 3.51
C ARG A 58 -10.81 -8.56 2.23
N ILE A 59 -11.41 -9.47 1.48
CA ILE A 59 -12.14 -9.13 0.25
C ILE A 59 -13.40 -8.31 0.56
N GLU A 60 -14.14 -8.68 1.61
CA GLU A 60 -15.32 -7.92 2.06
C GLU A 60 -14.95 -6.51 2.51
N ASN A 61 -13.78 -6.33 3.09
CA ASN A 61 -13.25 -5.03 3.50
C ASN A 61 -13.02 -4.04 2.34
N PHE A 62 -13.12 -4.48 1.07
CA PHE A 62 -13.11 -3.58 -0.06
C PHE A 62 -14.20 -2.50 0.02
N LYS A 63 -15.32 -2.78 0.71
CA LYS A 63 -16.37 -1.79 0.96
C LYS A 63 -15.85 -0.53 1.67
N ARG A 64 -14.80 -0.65 2.49
CA ARG A 64 -14.12 0.48 3.12
C ARG A 64 -13.35 1.36 2.14
N ALA A 65 -12.95 0.81 1.00
CA ALA A 65 -12.28 1.57 -0.04
C ALA A 65 -13.25 2.45 -0.86
N ILE A 66 -14.55 2.24 -0.74
CA ILE A 66 -15.55 3.09 -1.41
C ILE A 66 -15.70 4.38 -0.61
N ALA A 67 -15.41 5.50 -1.26
CA ALA A 67 -15.53 6.81 -0.65
C ALA A 67 -16.99 7.10 -0.21
N ASP A 68 -17.12 7.84 0.87
CA ASP A 68 -18.40 8.33 1.42
C ASP A 68 -19.38 7.23 1.86
N SER A 69 -18.98 5.95 1.82
CA SER A 69 -19.81 4.84 2.32
C SER A 69 -19.93 4.87 3.86
N ASP A 70 -21.04 4.33 4.37
CA ASP A 70 -21.25 4.24 5.84
C ASP A 70 -20.18 3.35 6.51
N VAL A 71 -19.68 2.34 5.79
CA VAL A 71 -18.58 1.50 6.26
C VAL A 71 -17.30 2.33 6.43
N GLN A 72 -17.03 3.26 5.50
CA GLN A 72 -15.87 4.14 5.58
C GLN A 72 -16.03 5.15 6.74
N LYS A 73 -17.20 5.74 6.93
CA LYS A 73 -17.46 6.66 8.04
C LYS A 73 -17.25 5.98 9.40
N LYS A 74 -17.83 4.79 9.58
CA LYS A 74 -17.63 3.98 10.79
C LYS A 74 -16.15 3.63 11.01
N ALA A 75 -15.43 3.29 9.94
CA ALA A 75 -13.99 3.02 10.04
C ALA A 75 -13.21 4.27 10.51
N GLN A 76 -13.52 5.46 9.99
CA GLN A 76 -12.87 6.69 10.42
C GLN A 76 -13.14 7.00 11.91
N GLU A 77 -14.37 6.82 12.37
CA GLU A 77 -14.74 7.00 13.78
C GLU A 77 -13.97 6.03 14.67
N MET A 78 -13.96 4.75 14.31
CA MET A 78 -13.24 3.69 15.05
C MET A 78 -11.72 3.98 15.12
N PHE A 79 -11.10 4.33 13.99
CA PHE A 79 -9.66 4.63 13.96
C PHE A 79 -9.34 5.88 14.77
N ARG A 80 -10.15 6.93 14.63
CA ARG A 80 -9.99 8.18 15.40
C ARG A 80 -10.08 7.89 16.89
N LYS A 81 -11.12 7.19 17.32
CA LYS A 81 -11.30 6.81 18.72
C LYS A 81 -10.11 6.01 19.23
N SER A 82 -9.72 4.96 18.54
CA SER A 82 -8.59 4.12 18.93
C SER A 82 -7.27 4.90 19.06
N MET A 83 -6.98 5.80 18.11
CA MET A 83 -5.78 6.63 18.17
C MET A 83 -5.84 7.62 19.33
N THR A 84 -6.99 8.25 19.57
CA THR A 84 -7.16 9.20 20.69
C THR A 84 -7.02 8.50 22.04
N ASP A 85 -7.70 7.37 22.22
CA ASP A 85 -7.63 6.59 23.47
C ASP A 85 -6.18 6.16 23.80
N ARG A 86 -5.42 5.75 22.79
CA ARG A 86 -4.03 5.30 22.94
C ARG A 86 -3.04 6.43 23.16
N LEU A 87 -3.28 7.62 22.61
CA LEU A 87 -2.47 8.81 22.88
C LEU A 87 -2.71 9.36 24.29
N GLY A 88 -3.89 9.12 24.86
CA GLY A 88 -4.27 9.54 26.20
C GLY A 88 -4.50 11.05 26.35
N ASP A 89 -4.88 11.45 27.57
CA ASP A 89 -5.33 12.81 27.89
C ASP A 89 -4.23 13.75 28.43
N SER A 90 -2.96 13.31 28.42
CA SER A 90 -1.85 14.18 28.76
C SER A 90 -1.73 15.35 27.79
N GLU A 91 -1.09 16.45 28.17
CA GLU A 91 -0.83 17.57 27.27
C GLU A 91 -0.10 17.11 25.99
N LYS A 92 0.90 16.25 26.16
CA LYS A 92 1.67 15.66 25.07
C LYS A 92 0.81 14.76 24.19
N GLY A 93 -0.08 13.95 24.75
CA GLY A 93 -1.02 13.10 24.01
C GLY A 93 -2.01 13.93 23.19
N ARG A 94 -2.61 14.96 23.79
CA ARG A 94 -3.51 15.88 23.06
C ARG A 94 -2.80 16.58 21.91
N ARG A 95 -1.60 17.11 22.15
CA ARG A 95 -0.78 17.75 21.10
C ARG A 95 -0.43 16.77 19.98
N ALA A 96 -0.06 15.54 20.33
CA ALA A 96 0.20 14.50 19.32
C ALA A 96 -1.07 14.16 18.51
N ALA A 97 -2.24 14.13 19.13
CA ALA A 97 -3.52 13.88 18.46
C ALA A 97 -3.85 14.99 17.45
N GLU A 98 -3.67 16.26 17.79
CA GLU A 98 -3.89 17.41 16.88
C GLU A 98 -3.06 17.27 15.59
N PHE A 99 -1.83 16.81 15.70
CA PHE A 99 -0.92 16.68 14.58
C PHE A 99 -1.07 15.38 13.78
N LEU A 100 -1.35 14.25 14.45
CA LEU A 100 -1.34 12.94 13.81
C LEU A 100 -2.67 12.53 13.21
N LEU A 101 -3.80 12.96 13.80
CA LEU A 101 -5.12 12.53 13.36
C LEU A 101 -5.46 13.05 11.96
N PRO A 102 -5.61 12.17 10.96
CA PRO A 102 -5.89 12.60 9.61
C PRO A 102 -7.32 13.16 9.43
N SER A 103 -7.46 14.07 8.48
CA SER A 103 -8.75 14.53 7.97
C SER A 103 -9.23 13.72 6.75
N PHE A 104 -8.33 13.00 6.08
CA PHE A 104 -8.65 12.20 4.89
C PHE A 104 -9.17 10.81 5.27
N PRO A 105 -9.87 10.10 4.34
CA PRO A 105 -10.44 8.78 4.59
C PRO A 105 -9.42 7.72 4.98
N VAL A 106 -9.84 6.76 5.84
CA VAL A 106 -9.04 5.57 6.18
C VAL A 106 -8.78 4.76 4.91
N GLY A 107 -7.52 4.41 4.67
CA GLY A 107 -7.12 3.67 3.47
C GLY A 107 -6.79 4.54 2.25
N CYS A 108 -6.97 5.87 2.30
CA CYS A 108 -6.52 6.79 1.25
C CYS A 108 -5.02 6.58 0.93
N ARG A 109 -4.24 6.33 1.94
CA ARG A 109 -2.89 5.78 1.87
C ARG A 109 -2.82 4.49 2.68
N ARG A 110 -1.75 3.72 2.54
CA ARG A 110 -1.61 2.45 3.25
C ARG A 110 -1.76 2.67 4.77
N GLN A 111 -2.57 1.83 5.40
CA GLN A 111 -2.70 1.82 6.85
C GLN A 111 -1.37 1.39 7.47
N THR A 112 -1.00 2.06 8.55
CA THR A 112 0.23 1.76 9.28
C THR A 112 -0.11 0.92 10.51
N PRO A 113 0.32 -0.34 10.60
CA PRO A 113 0.29 -1.07 11.86
C PRO A 113 1.28 -0.41 12.81
N GLY A 114 0.93 -0.31 14.07
CA GLY A 114 1.79 0.38 15.04
C GLY A 114 1.48 0.00 16.48
N PRO A 115 1.58 -1.31 16.85
CA PRO A 115 1.51 -1.65 18.27
C PRO A 115 2.62 -0.92 19.01
N GLY A 116 2.29 -0.26 20.14
CA GLY A 116 3.23 0.50 20.95
C GLY A 116 3.69 1.86 20.38
N PHE A 117 3.43 2.19 19.10
CA PHE A 117 3.89 3.45 18.50
C PHE A 117 3.24 4.69 19.14
N LEU A 118 1.92 4.68 19.30
CA LEU A 118 1.18 5.82 19.86
C LEU A 118 1.54 6.02 21.33
N GLU A 119 1.75 4.96 22.06
CA GLU A 119 2.20 4.97 23.45
C GLU A 119 3.66 5.46 23.57
N ALA A 120 4.51 5.06 22.64
CA ALA A 120 5.92 5.45 22.63
C ALA A 120 6.13 6.95 22.36
N ILE A 121 5.37 7.55 21.44
CA ILE A 121 5.53 8.97 21.12
C ILE A 121 5.05 9.92 22.22
N THR A 122 4.31 9.42 23.20
CA THR A 122 3.87 10.19 24.37
C THR A 122 4.85 10.09 25.54
N GLN A 123 5.89 9.26 25.45
CA GLN A 123 6.93 9.13 26.49
C GLN A 123 7.79 10.40 26.60
N ASP A 124 8.30 10.70 27.79
CA ASP A 124 9.08 11.91 28.06
C ASP A 124 10.34 12.04 27.21
N ASN A 125 10.95 10.92 26.87
CA ASN A 125 12.18 10.85 26.07
C ASN A 125 11.97 10.92 24.56
N VAL A 126 10.72 11.11 24.08
CA VAL A 126 10.38 11.22 22.63
C VAL A 126 9.74 12.58 22.36
N GLU A 127 10.18 13.26 21.31
CA GLU A 127 9.61 14.52 20.84
C GLU A 127 9.19 14.41 19.38
N MET A 128 7.95 14.77 19.10
CA MET A 128 7.43 14.85 17.72
C MET A 128 7.80 16.19 17.09
N ARG A 129 8.40 16.16 15.90
CA ARG A 129 8.82 17.33 15.14
C ARG A 129 8.02 17.44 13.83
N TRP A 130 7.37 18.55 13.63
CA TRP A 130 6.52 18.87 12.46
C TRP A 130 7.17 19.83 11.50
N ASP A 131 8.37 20.28 11.80
CA ASP A 131 9.14 21.13 10.91
C ASP A 131 9.87 20.27 9.87
N ASP A 132 9.74 20.64 8.61
CA ASP A 132 10.36 19.91 7.50
C ASP A 132 11.89 19.93 7.62
N VAL A 133 12.50 18.80 7.42
CA VAL A 133 13.96 18.69 7.30
C VAL A 133 14.39 19.35 6.00
N GLN A 134 15.23 20.38 6.10
CA GLN A 134 15.82 21.08 4.97
C GLN A 134 17.10 20.40 4.50
N SER A 135 17.99 20.09 5.45
CA SER A 135 19.27 19.44 5.15
C SER A 135 19.78 18.64 6.34
N VAL A 136 20.71 17.76 6.06
CA VAL A 136 21.50 17.04 7.07
C VAL A 136 22.93 17.54 6.98
N THR A 137 23.52 17.83 8.13
CA THR A 137 24.92 18.28 8.29
C THR A 137 25.74 17.21 8.99
N GLU A 138 27.04 17.42 9.12
CA GLU A 138 27.92 16.50 9.83
C GLU A 138 27.51 16.29 11.32
N LYS A 139 26.84 17.29 11.91
CA LYS A 139 26.47 17.25 13.33
C LYS A 139 24.99 16.96 13.58
N GLY A 140 24.11 17.11 12.58
CA GLY A 140 22.70 16.94 12.83
C GLY A 140 21.78 17.41 11.71
N ILE A 141 20.58 17.85 12.07
CA ILE A 141 19.50 18.20 11.17
C ILE A 141 19.26 19.72 11.20
N VAL A 142 19.09 20.31 10.02
CA VAL A 142 18.61 21.69 9.82
C VAL A 142 17.20 21.62 9.29
N THR A 143 16.27 22.31 9.95
CA THR A 143 14.88 22.37 9.53
C THR A 143 14.61 23.61 8.67
N ARG A 144 13.45 23.66 7.99
CA ARG A 144 13.05 24.82 7.17
C ARG A 144 12.89 26.11 7.96
N SER A 145 12.54 26.01 9.23
CA SER A 145 12.48 27.19 10.11
C SER A 145 13.86 27.74 10.49
N GLY A 146 14.94 27.05 10.09
CA GLY A 146 16.32 27.41 10.41
C GLY A 146 16.81 26.85 11.75
N GLN A 147 16.03 26.04 12.43
CA GLN A 147 16.48 25.36 13.65
C GLN A 147 17.55 24.32 13.30
N VAL A 148 18.61 24.29 14.08
CA VAL A 148 19.67 23.29 13.99
C VAL A 148 19.64 22.44 15.25
N LYS A 149 19.60 21.12 15.09
CA LYS A 149 19.67 20.18 16.22
C LYS A 149 20.70 19.10 15.96
N GLU A 150 21.59 18.92 16.92
CA GLU A 150 22.66 17.93 16.87
C GLU A 150 22.12 16.56 17.30
N TYR A 151 22.63 15.50 16.66
CA TYR A 151 22.27 14.12 16.91
C TYR A 151 23.49 13.22 16.76
N ASP A 152 23.60 12.22 17.64
CA ASP A 152 24.61 11.17 17.53
C ASP A 152 24.27 10.15 16.44
N VAL A 153 22.97 9.91 16.20
CA VAL A 153 22.46 8.95 15.22
C VAL A 153 21.24 9.52 14.50
N ILE A 154 21.22 9.40 13.19
CA ILE A 154 20.07 9.75 12.34
C ILE A 154 19.59 8.48 11.61
N VAL A 155 18.33 8.09 11.85
CA VAL A 155 17.70 6.95 11.19
C VAL A 155 16.82 7.45 10.04
N CYS A 156 17.20 7.11 8.81
CA CYS A 156 16.48 7.50 7.61
C CYS A 156 15.39 6.48 7.25
N ALA A 157 14.13 6.78 7.58
CA ALA A 157 12.96 6.01 7.18
C ALA A 157 12.22 6.68 6.01
N THR A 158 12.97 7.13 4.98
CA THR A 158 12.48 7.99 3.90
C THR A 158 11.70 7.28 2.80
N GLY A 159 11.63 5.94 2.83
CA GLY A 159 10.88 5.11 1.90
C GLY A 159 11.68 4.72 0.65
N PHE A 160 10.95 4.29 -0.39
CA PHE A 160 11.49 3.79 -1.65
C PHE A 160 11.14 4.72 -2.82
N ASP A 161 11.86 4.57 -3.95
CA ASP A 161 11.42 5.12 -5.23
C ASP A 161 10.19 4.34 -5.72
N THR A 162 9.06 5.03 -5.84
CA THR A 162 7.77 4.48 -6.27
C THR A 162 7.41 4.91 -7.69
N SER A 163 8.40 5.30 -8.49
CA SER A 163 8.21 5.78 -9.87
C SER A 163 7.87 4.68 -10.87
N PHE A 164 8.01 3.41 -10.49
CA PHE A 164 7.94 2.22 -11.36
C PHE A 164 9.07 2.11 -12.40
N LYS A 165 9.96 3.08 -12.47
CA LYS A 165 11.06 3.06 -13.45
C LYS A 165 12.04 1.95 -13.12
N PRO A 166 12.40 1.09 -14.09
CA PRO A 166 13.48 0.13 -13.88
C PRO A 166 14.80 0.84 -13.52
N SER A 167 15.57 0.26 -12.62
CA SER A 167 16.92 0.75 -12.26
C SER A 167 17.99 0.43 -13.29
N PHE A 168 17.67 -0.36 -14.31
CA PHE A 168 18.50 -0.73 -15.43
C PHE A 168 17.76 -0.46 -16.75
N PRO A 169 18.47 -0.30 -17.89
CA PRO A 169 17.82 -0.07 -19.17
C PRO A 169 16.95 -1.25 -19.60
N VAL A 170 15.68 -0.99 -19.87
CA VAL A 170 14.75 -1.92 -20.53
C VAL A 170 14.35 -1.27 -21.84
N VAL A 171 14.87 -1.81 -22.94
CA VAL A 171 14.70 -1.25 -24.28
C VAL A 171 13.85 -2.20 -25.10
N GLY A 172 12.71 -1.72 -25.56
CA GLY A 172 11.74 -2.47 -26.33
C GLY A 172 11.80 -2.17 -27.83
N ARG A 173 10.64 -2.26 -28.49
CA ARG A 173 10.50 -2.04 -29.93
C ARG A 173 10.89 -0.62 -30.31
N ASN A 174 11.54 -0.45 -31.45
CA ASN A 174 11.99 0.84 -31.97
C ASN A 174 12.88 1.66 -31.03
N GLY A 175 13.61 1.00 -30.13
CA GLY A 175 14.51 1.66 -29.20
C GLY A 175 13.79 2.37 -28.01
N VAL A 176 12.52 2.13 -27.79
CA VAL A 176 11.77 2.73 -26.66
C VAL A 176 12.36 2.27 -25.34
N ASN A 177 12.90 3.20 -24.55
CA ASN A 177 13.41 2.95 -23.21
C ASN A 177 12.27 3.13 -22.16
N LEU A 178 12.00 2.08 -21.39
CA LEU A 178 10.90 2.07 -20.43
C LEU A 178 11.06 3.11 -19.31
N ALA A 179 12.28 3.33 -18.83
CA ALA A 179 12.55 4.33 -17.80
C ALA A 179 12.29 5.75 -18.30
N GLU A 180 12.65 6.05 -19.54
CA GLU A 180 12.37 7.34 -20.20
C GLU A 180 10.88 7.52 -20.46
N LYS A 181 10.20 6.48 -20.99
CA LYS A 181 8.76 6.46 -21.22
C LYS A 181 7.99 6.82 -19.94
N TRP A 182 8.33 6.20 -18.80
CA TRP A 182 7.67 6.46 -17.51
C TRP A 182 8.21 7.69 -16.75
N THR A 183 9.23 8.35 -17.28
CA THR A 183 9.65 9.68 -16.81
C THR A 183 8.82 10.78 -17.47
N ASN A 184 8.59 10.65 -18.77
CA ASN A 184 7.92 11.64 -19.59
C ASN A 184 6.39 11.52 -19.54
N ASP A 185 5.87 10.32 -19.21
CA ASP A 185 4.45 10.03 -19.12
C ASP A 185 4.12 9.29 -17.79
N LEU A 186 2.84 9.14 -17.51
CA LEU A 186 2.38 8.32 -16.39
C LEU A 186 2.73 6.85 -16.64
N PRO A 187 3.21 6.13 -15.62
CA PRO A 187 3.39 4.70 -15.74
C PRO A 187 2.05 4.00 -15.94
N LYS A 188 1.92 3.27 -17.03
CA LYS A 188 0.75 2.52 -17.43
C LYS A 188 1.14 1.10 -17.81
N ALA A 189 0.33 0.14 -17.39
CA ALA A 189 0.46 -1.26 -17.80
C ALA A 189 -0.93 -1.89 -17.90
N TYR A 190 -1.11 -2.78 -18.85
CA TYR A 190 -2.32 -3.58 -19.00
C TYR A 190 -2.34 -4.66 -17.92
N PHE A 191 -3.38 -4.66 -17.08
CA PHE A 191 -3.51 -5.49 -15.87
C PHE A 191 -2.33 -5.41 -14.89
N GLY A 192 -1.48 -4.38 -14.99
CA GLY A 192 -0.32 -4.23 -14.12
C GLY A 192 0.89 -5.10 -14.49
N PHE A 193 0.91 -5.77 -15.65
CA PHE A 193 2.02 -6.64 -16.02
C PHE A 193 2.43 -6.63 -17.50
N LEU A 194 1.62 -6.13 -18.43
CA LEU A 194 2.00 -5.97 -19.83
C LEU A 194 2.18 -4.49 -20.19
N VAL A 195 3.26 -4.17 -20.84
CA VAL A 195 3.59 -2.79 -21.23
C VAL A 195 3.70 -2.71 -22.76
N PRO A 196 3.01 -1.75 -23.40
CA PRO A 196 3.15 -1.53 -24.85
C PRO A 196 4.59 -1.19 -25.24
N ASP A 197 4.98 -1.58 -26.45
CA ASP A 197 6.31 -1.43 -27.03
C ASP A 197 7.39 -2.32 -26.38
N MET A 198 6.99 -3.20 -25.45
CA MET A 198 7.86 -4.14 -24.74
C MET A 198 7.49 -5.58 -25.09
N PRO A 199 7.88 -6.11 -26.26
CA PRO A 199 7.52 -7.46 -26.66
C PRO A 199 8.13 -8.51 -25.73
N ASN A 200 7.34 -9.53 -25.39
CA ASN A 200 7.73 -10.64 -24.50
C ASN A 200 8.17 -10.20 -23.08
N TYR A 201 7.81 -8.99 -22.67
CA TYR A 201 8.17 -8.44 -21.37
C TYR A 201 6.97 -8.47 -20.44
N PHE A 202 7.18 -9.01 -19.26
CA PHE A 202 6.23 -8.98 -18.15
C PHE A 202 6.87 -8.28 -16.95
N THR A 203 6.07 -7.45 -16.28
CA THR A 203 6.43 -6.91 -14.97
C THR A 203 5.50 -7.46 -13.90
N PHE A 204 6.03 -7.79 -12.73
CA PHE A 204 5.23 -8.13 -11.56
C PHE A 204 5.03 -6.87 -10.71
N ILE A 205 3.81 -6.70 -10.20
CA ILE A 205 3.48 -5.55 -9.35
C ILE A 205 3.74 -4.21 -10.07
N GLY A 206 3.47 -4.17 -11.36
CA GLY A 206 3.58 -2.95 -12.16
C GLY A 206 2.44 -1.95 -11.90
N PRO A 207 2.37 -0.87 -12.70
CA PRO A 207 1.33 0.15 -12.56
C PRO A 207 -0.08 -0.42 -12.60
N ASN A 208 -0.95 0.07 -11.70
CA ASN A 208 -2.34 -0.39 -11.51
C ASN A 208 -2.49 -1.92 -11.33
N SER A 209 -1.50 -2.52 -10.70
CA SER A 209 -1.51 -3.93 -10.35
C SER A 209 -2.64 -4.29 -9.38
N PRO A 210 -3.18 -5.53 -9.39
CA PRO A 210 -4.30 -5.95 -8.56
C PRO A 210 -3.92 -6.19 -7.08
N ILE A 211 -3.29 -5.20 -6.45
CA ILE A 211 -2.79 -5.25 -5.07
C ILE A 211 -3.54 -4.36 -4.08
N SER A 212 -4.68 -3.83 -4.47
CA SER A 212 -5.43 -2.87 -3.64
C SER A 212 -6.04 -3.50 -2.38
N ASN A 213 -6.48 -4.75 -2.49
CA ASN A 213 -7.17 -5.47 -1.43
C ASN A 213 -6.90 -6.97 -1.55
N GLY A 214 -6.42 -7.60 -0.50
CA GLY A 214 -6.09 -9.01 -0.47
C GLY A 214 -4.60 -9.28 -0.28
N SER A 215 -4.18 -10.50 -0.59
CA SER A 215 -2.78 -10.92 -0.47
C SER A 215 -1.98 -10.56 -1.72
N LEU A 216 -0.89 -9.83 -1.54
CA LEU A 216 0.07 -9.55 -2.60
C LEU A 216 0.63 -10.84 -3.22
N VAL A 217 0.94 -11.84 -2.38
CA VAL A 217 1.51 -13.11 -2.83
C VAL A 217 0.56 -13.86 -3.77
N LEU A 218 -0.74 -13.87 -3.47
CA LEU A 218 -1.74 -14.48 -4.36
C LEU A 218 -1.86 -13.71 -5.69
N GLY A 219 -1.73 -12.38 -5.67
CA GLY A 219 -1.70 -11.58 -6.89
C GLY A 219 -0.49 -11.93 -7.77
N VAL A 220 0.68 -12.05 -7.17
CA VAL A 220 1.91 -12.48 -7.88
C VAL A 220 1.75 -13.90 -8.42
N GLN A 221 1.20 -14.82 -7.64
CA GLN A 221 0.93 -16.20 -8.09
C GLN A 221 -0.03 -16.27 -9.28
N ALA A 222 -1.11 -15.51 -9.25
CA ALA A 222 -2.05 -15.43 -10.36
C ALA A 222 -1.39 -14.86 -11.63
N THR A 223 -0.62 -13.79 -11.48
CA THR A 223 0.16 -13.23 -12.59
C THR A 223 1.14 -14.27 -13.14
N ALA A 224 1.84 -15.03 -12.29
CA ALA A 224 2.74 -16.09 -12.71
C ALA A 224 2.05 -17.20 -13.51
N ILE A 225 0.83 -17.61 -13.08
CA ILE A 225 0.02 -18.60 -13.82
C ILE A 225 -0.34 -18.05 -15.21
N TYR A 226 -0.72 -16.79 -15.30
CA TYR A 226 -1.03 -16.15 -16.58
C TYR A 226 0.20 -16.07 -17.50
N VAL A 227 1.34 -15.65 -16.97
CA VAL A 227 2.62 -15.63 -17.70
C VAL A 227 2.98 -17.03 -18.19
N TYR A 228 2.81 -18.05 -17.36
CA TYR A 228 3.05 -19.45 -17.74
C TYR A 228 2.20 -19.88 -18.95
N LYS A 229 0.90 -19.55 -18.96
CA LYS A 229 0.01 -19.84 -20.11
C LYS A 229 0.48 -19.15 -21.41
N TRP A 230 1.01 -17.93 -21.30
CA TRP A 230 1.61 -17.25 -22.45
C TRP A 230 2.89 -17.92 -22.92
N LEU A 231 3.76 -18.35 -22.04
CA LEU A 231 4.98 -19.08 -22.40
C LEU A 231 4.65 -20.41 -23.09
N GLU A 232 3.68 -21.14 -22.57
CA GLU A 232 3.18 -22.37 -23.19
C GLU A 232 2.63 -22.10 -24.60
N LYS A 233 1.81 -21.06 -24.77
CA LYS A 233 1.26 -20.66 -26.06
C LYS A 233 2.35 -20.25 -27.05
N LEU A 234 3.34 -19.48 -26.62
CA LEU A 234 4.50 -19.09 -27.44
C LEU A 234 5.23 -20.32 -27.99
N GLN A 235 5.44 -21.35 -27.14
CA GLN A 235 6.15 -22.57 -27.52
C GLN A 235 5.33 -23.47 -28.44
N THR A 236 4.04 -23.71 -28.07
CA THR A 236 3.19 -24.67 -28.79
C THR A 236 2.70 -24.16 -30.12
N GLU A 237 2.50 -22.84 -30.26
CA GLU A 237 2.00 -22.22 -31.49
C GLU A 237 3.12 -21.57 -32.32
N SER A 238 4.38 -21.76 -31.94
CA SER A 238 5.56 -21.18 -32.62
C SER A 238 5.48 -19.66 -32.80
N ILE A 239 4.88 -18.97 -31.81
CA ILE A 239 4.76 -17.51 -31.80
C ILE A 239 6.10 -16.91 -31.42
N ARG A 240 6.68 -16.06 -32.28
CA ARG A 240 7.95 -15.39 -32.04
C ARG A 240 7.87 -14.33 -30.94
N SER A 241 6.83 -13.53 -30.96
CA SER A 241 6.65 -12.45 -29.98
C SER A 241 5.18 -12.03 -29.90
N PHE A 242 4.80 -11.50 -28.73
CA PHE A 242 3.54 -10.82 -28.52
C PHE A 242 3.76 -9.57 -27.68
N GLU A 243 2.85 -8.63 -27.77
CA GLU A 243 2.81 -7.40 -26.96
C GLU A 243 1.37 -6.91 -26.85
N VAL A 244 1.09 -6.13 -25.83
CA VAL A 244 -0.21 -5.47 -25.71
C VAL A 244 -0.28 -4.26 -26.63
N ARG A 245 -1.41 -4.06 -27.30
CA ARG A 245 -1.63 -2.90 -28.18
C ARG A 245 -1.75 -1.62 -27.32
N ASN A 246 -1.24 -0.51 -27.86
CA ASN A 246 -1.26 0.79 -27.18
C ASN A 246 -2.70 1.26 -26.92
N ASP A 247 -3.62 1.14 -27.90
CA ASP A 247 -5.01 1.54 -27.75
C ASP A 247 -5.73 0.76 -26.64
N VAL A 248 -5.53 -0.56 -26.57
CA VAL A 248 -6.10 -1.42 -25.54
C VAL A 248 -5.56 -1.08 -24.15
N ASN A 249 -4.27 -0.83 -24.06
CA ASN A 249 -3.67 -0.40 -22.79
C ASN A 249 -4.20 0.97 -22.33
N GLU A 250 -4.38 1.91 -23.25
CA GLU A 250 -4.91 3.23 -22.94
C GLU A 250 -6.37 3.14 -22.48
N GLU A 251 -7.23 2.41 -23.21
CA GLU A 251 -8.62 2.19 -22.84
C GLU A 251 -8.75 1.55 -21.43
N TYR A 252 -7.94 0.51 -21.17
CA TYR A 252 -7.90 -0.12 -19.87
C TYR A 252 -7.54 0.87 -18.74
N ASN A 253 -6.50 1.68 -18.95
CA ASN A 253 -6.06 2.64 -17.93
C ASN A 253 -7.08 3.77 -17.72
N GLN A 254 -7.74 4.25 -18.77
CA GLN A 254 -8.83 5.23 -18.66
C GLN A 254 -10.02 4.66 -17.88
N HIS A 255 -10.45 3.43 -18.20
CA HIS A 255 -11.48 2.74 -17.45
C HIS A 255 -11.09 2.59 -15.97
N MET A 256 -9.84 2.23 -15.71
CA MET A 256 -9.31 2.08 -14.34
C MET A 256 -9.35 3.41 -13.57
N GLN A 257 -8.92 4.52 -14.16
CA GLN A 257 -8.98 5.83 -13.51
C GLN A 257 -10.42 6.23 -13.18
N LYS A 258 -11.36 6.04 -14.11
CA LYS A 258 -12.79 6.29 -13.87
C LYS A 258 -13.36 5.45 -12.75
N TYR A 259 -12.93 4.18 -12.64
CA TYR A 259 -13.35 3.33 -11.53
C TYR A 259 -12.78 3.80 -10.20
N LEU A 260 -11.53 4.25 -10.18
CA LEU A 260 -10.83 4.75 -8.99
C LEU A 260 -11.46 6.02 -8.40
N GLU A 261 -12.13 6.85 -9.18
CA GLU A 261 -12.82 8.08 -8.70
C GLU A 261 -13.79 7.80 -7.54
N ARG A 262 -14.36 6.61 -7.50
CA ARG A 262 -15.30 6.18 -6.45
C ARG A 262 -14.63 5.73 -5.16
N THR A 263 -13.31 5.69 -5.15
CA THR A 263 -12.54 5.12 -4.04
C THR A 263 -11.90 6.20 -3.17
N VAL A 264 -11.53 5.81 -1.95
CA VAL A 264 -10.78 6.68 -1.04
C VAL A 264 -9.38 7.02 -1.55
N TRP A 265 -8.84 6.27 -2.52
CA TRP A 265 -7.47 6.44 -3.00
C TRP A 265 -7.26 7.71 -3.82
N THR A 266 -8.33 8.28 -4.39
CA THR A 266 -8.30 9.57 -5.09
C THR A 266 -8.49 10.77 -4.17
N LYS A 267 -8.83 10.54 -2.90
CA LYS A 267 -9.14 11.63 -1.96
C LYS A 267 -7.87 12.33 -1.45
N GLY A 268 -8.04 13.51 -0.85
CA GLY A 268 -7.02 14.50 -0.49
C GLY A 268 -5.92 14.08 0.48
N CYS A 269 -5.27 12.95 0.28
CA CYS A 269 -4.08 12.54 1.01
C CYS A 269 -2.85 12.45 0.09
N ARG A 270 -1.69 12.84 0.58
CA ARG A 270 -0.43 12.57 -0.10
C ARG A 270 -0.13 11.08 -0.02
N SER A 271 -0.06 10.38 -1.16
CA SER A 271 0.13 8.95 -1.20
C SER A 271 1.12 8.52 -2.30
N TRP A 272 1.91 7.49 -2.04
CA TRP A 272 2.73 6.87 -3.07
C TRP A 272 1.89 6.23 -4.19
N TYR A 273 0.62 5.90 -3.92
CA TYR A 273 -0.34 5.46 -4.95
C TYR A 273 -0.50 6.50 -6.07
N LYS A 274 -0.28 7.79 -5.73
CA LYS A 274 -0.36 8.97 -6.60
C LYS A 274 1.01 9.60 -6.84
N ARG A 275 2.08 8.81 -6.81
CA ARG A 275 3.48 9.27 -6.98
C ARG A 275 3.86 10.37 -5.97
N GLY A 276 3.37 10.29 -4.73
CA GLY A 276 3.64 11.27 -3.68
C GLY A 276 2.88 12.59 -3.81
N THR A 277 1.91 12.71 -4.72
CA THR A 277 1.03 13.89 -4.85
C THR A 277 -0.24 13.75 -4.01
N ILE A 278 -0.98 14.86 -3.84
CA ILE A 278 -2.27 14.89 -3.16
C ILE A 278 -3.40 14.55 -4.15
N ASP A 279 -3.43 15.19 -5.31
CA ASP A 279 -4.53 15.14 -6.29
C ASP A 279 -4.15 14.50 -7.62
N GLY A 280 -2.99 13.85 -7.69
CA GLY A 280 -2.55 13.14 -8.90
C GLY A 280 -3.33 11.85 -9.14
N PRO A 281 -3.22 11.29 -10.36
CA PRO A 281 -3.84 10.02 -10.71
C PRO A 281 -3.28 8.86 -9.88
N VAL A 282 -4.13 7.89 -9.59
CA VAL A 282 -3.74 6.67 -8.87
C VAL A 282 -3.11 5.70 -9.86
N VAL A 283 -1.80 5.50 -9.76
CA VAL A 283 -1.03 4.66 -10.70
C VAL A 283 -0.52 3.35 -10.10
N ALA A 284 -0.64 3.16 -8.78
CA ALA A 284 -0.01 2.02 -8.14
C ALA A 284 -0.95 0.83 -7.90
N ILE A 285 -2.26 1.05 -7.80
CA ILE A 285 -3.21 0.04 -7.36
C ILE A 285 -4.38 -0.12 -8.31
N TYR A 286 -4.95 -1.32 -8.31
CA TYR A 286 -6.16 -1.66 -9.06
C TYR A 286 -7.42 -1.13 -8.36
N GLY A 287 -8.35 -0.56 -9.13
CA GLY A 287 -9.56 0.05 -8.58
C GLY A 287 -10.65 -0.93 -8.14
N GLY A 288 -10.58 -2.19 -8.56
CA GLY A 288 -11.61 -3.20 -8.32
C GLY A 288 -11.28 -4.15 -7.17
N LYS A 289 -12.21 -5.09 -6.92
CA LYS A 289 -11.96 -6.20 -6.00
C LYS A 289 -10.92 -7.15 -6.58
N PHE A 290 -10.01 -7.63 -5.74
CA PHE A 290 -8.98 -8.59 -6.10
C PHE A 290 -9.51 -9.82 -6.87
N LEU A 291 -10.63 -10.42 -6.43
CA LEU A 291 -11.25 -11.56 -7.10
C LEU A 291 -11.75 -11.27 -8.53
N LEU A 292 -12.14 -10.02 -8.82
CA LEU A 292 -12.56 -9.65 -10.18
C LEU A 292 -11.36 -9.63 -11.13
N SER A 293 -10.20 -9.19 -10.66
CA SER A 293 -8.98 -9.27 -11.45
C SER A 293 -8.57 -10.71 -11.75
N MET A 294 -8.77 -11.62 -10.79
CA MET A 294 -8.43 -13.06 -10.93
C MET A 294 -9.31 -13.83 -11.93
N ARG A 295 -10.53 -13.35 -12.25
CA ARG A 295 -11.42 -13.99 -13.23
C ARG A 295 -10.96 -13.84 -14.68
N HIS A 296 -10.00 -12.96 -14.90
CA HIS A 296 -9.45 -12.70 -16.24
C HIS A 296 -8.15 -13.47 -16.50
N TYR A 297 -7.69 -14.26 -15.54
CA TYR A 297 -6.53 -15.15 -15.63
C TYR A 297 -6.95 -16.62 -15.72
#